data_b5e311b9c6e4285fd7d282562497f97a
#
_entry.id   b5e311b9c6e4285fd7d282562497f97a
#
_cell.length_a   1.000
_cell.length_b   1.000
_cell.length_c   1.000
_cell.angle_alpha   90.00
_cell.angle_beta   90.00
_cell.angle_gamma   90.00
#
_symmetry.space_group_name_H-M   'P 1'
#
loop_
_entity.id
_entity.type
_entity.pdbx_description
1 polymer ?
#
loop_
_entity_poly.entity_id
_entity_poly.type
_entity_poly.pdbx_seq_one_letter_code
_entity_poly.pdbx_strand_id
1 'polypeptide(L)'
;MTSFISVKDKPYLVESNRTIVCPNKRLAVETTRALDQFHMNRGDESWENPKCLSLDDFFISEYNAYAADFGVKTSIISESKLTYYLMKTAPPSLAKFSRRTAAAIRLIIAYKIPLSQISHTEIEEDSFVDWINHALELRGNTEILAEEIPLLLKEASYAPK
;
A
#
# COMPACT_ATOMS: atom_id res chain seq x y z
N MET A 1 10.45 -27.21 7.00
CA MET A 1 10.18 -25.85 6.50
C MET A 1 11.50 -25.25 6.07
N THR A 2 11.73 -25.11 4.78
CA THR A 2 12.97 -24.50 4.25
C THR A 2 12.85 -22.99 4.45
N SER A 3 13.68 -22.43 5.34
CA SER A 3 13.79 -20.97 5.47
C SER A 3 14.40 -20.43 4.18
N PHE A 4 13.66 -19.57 3.47
CA PHE A 4 14.10 -18.93 2.23
C PHE A 4 15.21 -17.89 2.45
N ILE A 5 15.54 -17.56 3.70
CA ILE A 5 16.52 -16.53 4.05
C ILE A 5 17.57 -17.13 4.96
N SER A 6 18.81 -17.24 4.43
CA SER A 6 19.99 -17.57 5.25
C SER A 6 20.64 -16.27 5.72
N VAL A 7 20.48 -15.93 6.99
CA VAL A 7 21.11 -14.76 7.60
C VAL A 7 22.64 -14.98 7.76
N LYS A 8 23.08 -16.25 7.87
CA LYS A 8 24.50 -16.60 8.08
C LYS A 8 25.41 -16.07 6.98
N ASP A 9 24.93 -16.05 5.74
CA ASP A 9 25.71 -15.64 4.57
C ASP A 9 25.57 -14.14 4.26
N LYS A 10 24.81 -13.40 5.08
CA LYS A 10 24.47 -11.99 4.85
C LYS A 10 24.53 -11.18 6.15
N PRO A 11 25.73 -11.00 6.73
CA PRO A 11 25.90 -10.33 8.02
C PRO A 11 25.36 -8.89 8.05
N TYR A 12 25.26 -8.22 6.89
CA TYR A 12 24.69 -6.89 6.77
C TYR A 12 23.18 -6.84 7.07
N LEU A 13 22.48 -7.97 7.06
CA LEU A 13 21.07 -8.03 7.41
C LEU A 13 20.79 -7.87 8.92
N VAL A 14 21.82 -7.95 9.77
CA VAL A 14 21.66 -7.80 11.23
C VAL A 14 22.01 -6.40 11.74
N GLU A 15 22.35 -5.45 10.84
CA GLU A 15 22.62 -4.06 11.22
C GLU A 15 21.31 -3.34 11.56
N SER A 16 21.10 -2.97 12.82
CA SER A 16 19.86 -2.38 13.33
C SER A 16 19.49 -1.04 12.70
N ASN A 17 20.47 -0.30 12.17
CA ASN A 17 20.29 1.00 11.52
C ASN A 17 19.75 0.91 10.08
N ARG A 18 19.48 -0.30 9.58
CA ARG A 18 18.97 -0.53 8.22
C ARG A 18 17.47 -0.81 8.22
N THR A 19 16.86 -0.50 7.10
CA THR A 19 15.50 -0.97 6.78
C THR A 19 15.59 -2.05 5.72
N ILE A 20 14.97 -3.21 5.99
CA ILE A 20 14.84 -4.30 5.03
C ILE A 20 13.45 -4.22 4.41
N VAL A 21 13.39 -3.97 3.11
CA VAL A 21 12.13 -3.92 2.36
C VAL A 21 11.86 -5.27 1.72
N CYS A 22 10.71 -5.85 2.05
CA CYS A 22 10.26 -7.15 1.56
C CYS A 22 9.10 -6.96 0.56
N PRO A 23 8.97 -7.83 -0.45
CA PRO A 23 7.89 -7.75 -1.43
C PRO A 23 6.47 -7.78 -0.83
N ASN A 24 6.30 -8.41 0.32
CA ASN A 24 5.01 -8.52 0.98
C ASN A 24 5.17 -8.65 2.51
N LYS A 25 4.05 -8.47 3.22
CA LYS A 25 4.01 -8.48 4.70
C LYS A 25 4.40 -9.84 5.29
N ARG A 26 4.04 -10.95 4.64
CA ARG A 26 4.41 -12.28 5.11
C ARG A 26 5.93 -12.44 5.15
N LEU A 27 6.62 -12.04 4.07
CA LEU A 27 8.07 -12.15 4.00
C LEU A 27 8.76 -11.21 5.01
N ALA A 28 8.21 -10.01 5.25
CA ALA A 28 8.72 -9.11 6.29
C ALA A 28 8.69 -9.76 7.68
N VAL A 29 7.57 -10.40 8.05
CA VAL A 29 7.43 -11.13 9.31
C VAL A 29 8.38 -12.34 9.38
N GLU A 30 8.50 -13.11 8.30
CA GLU A 30 9.43 -14.24 8.24
C GLU A 30 10.89 -13.80 8.35
N THR A 31 11.25 -12.65 7.76
CA THR A 31 12.59 -12.06 7.88
C THR A 31 12.89 -11.67 9.33
N THR A 32 11.97 -10.97 10.00
CA THR A 32 12.14 -10.61 11.42
C THR A 32 12.36 -11.86 12.28
N ARG A 33 11.54 -12.90 12.09
CA ARG A 33 11.70 -14.17 12.83
C ARG A 33 13.05 -14.86 12.57
N ALA A 34 13.54 -14.81 11.34
CA ALA A 34 14.84 -15.38 10.99
C ALA A 34 15.99 -14.62 11.66
N LEU A 35 15.87 -13.29 11.79
CA LEU A 35 16.84 -12.46 12.52
C LEU A 35 16.82 -12.77 14.02
N ASP A 36 15.63 -12.85 14.63
CA ASP A 36 15.48 -13.27 16.04
C ASP A 36 16.14 -14.64 16.27
N GLN A 37 15.83 -15.61 15.43
CA GLN A 37 16.42 -16.95 15.56
C GLN A 37 17.94 -16.96 15.40
N PHE A 38 18.47 -16.08 14.53
CA PHE A 38 19.92 -15.92 14.38
C PHE A 38 20.57 -15.43 15.68
N HIS A 39 20.01 -14.40 16.32
CA HIS A 39 20.51 -13.86 17.59
C HIS A 39 20.39 -14.86 18.73
N MET A 40 19.23 -15.54 18.84
CA MET A 40 19.04 -16.61 19.82
C MET A 40 20.07 -17.73 19.69
N ASN A 41 20.37 -18.17 18.46
CA ASN A 41 21.35 -19.22 18.21
C ASN A 41 22.82 -18.79 18.52
N ARG A 42 23.08 -17.48 18.57
CA ARG A 42 24.38 -16.94 19.00
C ARG A 42 24.50 -16.81 20.50
N GLY A 43 23.38 -16.91 21.23
CA GLY A 43 23.33 -16.66 22.67
C GLY A 43 23.38 -15.18 23.04
N ASP A 44 22.96 -14.31 22.13
CA ASP A 44 22.87 -12.87 22.40
C ASP A 44 21.80 -12.63 23.48
N GLU A 45 22.12 -11.91 24.56
CA GLU A 45 21.18 -11.65 25.67
C GLU A 45 20.12 -10.59 25.31
N SER A 46 20.50 -9.65 24.44
CA SER A 46 19.61 -8.64 23.89
C SER A 46 20.07 -8.21 22.51
N TRP A 47 19.12 -7.85 21.65
CA TRP A 47 19.41 -7.34 20.29
C TRP A 47 18.33 -6.39 19.82
N GLU A 48 18.69 -5.60 18.82
CA GLU A 48 17.78 -4.78 18.06
C GLU A 48 17.83 -5.20 16.59
N ASN A 49 16.72 -5.65 16.06
CA ASN A 49 16.62 -6.03 14.66
C ASN A 49 16.49 -4.79 13.75
N PRO A 50 17.00 -4.86 12.51
CA PRO A 50 16.64 -3.91 11.48
C PRO A 50 15.12 -3.91 11.25
N LYS A 51 14.59 -2.76 10.88
CA LYS A 51 13.16 -2.60 10.59
C LYS A 51 12.81 -3.37 9.31
N CYS A 52 12.01 -4.43 9.43
CA CYS A 52 11.53 -5.21 8.29
C CYS A 52 10.13 -4.73 7.89
N LEU A 53 9.99 -4.19 6.70
CA LEU A 53 8.73 -3.66 6.18
C LEU A 53 8.32 -4.38 4.90
N SER A 54 7.03 -4.53 4.67
CA SER A 54 6.55 -4.81 3.32
C SER A 54 6.78 -3.58 2.43
N LEU A 55 6.76 -3.79 1.11
CA LEU A 55 6.89 -2.68 0.16
C LEU A 55 5.80 -1.63 0.38
N ASP A 56 4.56 -2.06 0.64
CA ASP A 56 3.45 -1.15 0.92
C ASP A 56 3.67 -0.37 2.22
N ASP A 57 4.07 -1.05 3.31
CA ASP A 57 4.34 -0.39 4.60
C ASP A 57 5.54 0.57 4.50
N PHE A 58 6.53 0.24 3.66
CA PHE A 58 7.65 1.13 3.37
C PHE A 58 7.18 2.42 2.69
N PHE A 59 6.41 2.33 1.60
CA PHE A 59 5.88 3.51 0.92
C PHE A 59 4.98 4.35 1.83
N ILE A 60 4.14 3.72 2.66
CA ILE A 60 3.32 4.41 3.65
C ILE A 60 4.20 5.16 4.67
N SER A 61 5.28 4.53 5.14
CA SER A 61 6.23 5.16 6.07
C SER A 61 6.92 6.38 5.46
N GLU A 62 7.41 6.25 4.22
CA GLU A 62 8.05 7.34 3.47
C GLU A 62 7.08 8.50 3.21
N TYR A 63 5.84 8.18 2.82
CA TYR A 63 4.82 9.20 2.62
C TYR A 63 4.47 9.94 3.91
N ASN A 64 4.34 9.24 5.04
CA ASN A 64 4.05 9.87 6.33
C ASN A 64 5.20 10.79 6.77
N ALA A 65 6.46 10.40 6.54
CA ALA A 65 7.61 11.25 6.80
C ALA A 65 7.58 12.51 5.91
N TYR A 66 7.36 12.33 4.60
CA TYR A 66 7.19 13.43 3.65
C TYR A 66 6.05 14.38 4.07
N ALA A 67 4.88 13.83 4.40
CA ALA A 67 3.73 14.61 4.81
C ALA A 67 4.01 15.42 6.08
N ALA A 68 4.75 14.86 7.04
CA ALA A 68 5.15 15.56 8.26
C ALA A 68 6.13 16.69 7.96
N ASP A 69 7.14 16.47 7.11
CA ASP A 69 8.17 17.45 6.78
C ASP A 69 7.62 18.65 5.98
N PHE A 70 6.65 18.38 5.10
CA PHE A 70 6.07 19.40 4.21
C PHE A 70 4.68 19.90 4.65
N GLY A 71 4.17 19.46 5.80
CA GLY A 71 2.86 19.89 6.31
C GLY A 71 1.68 19.46 5.44
N VAL A 72 1.81 18.36 4.69
CA VAL A 72 0.76 17.83 3.82
C VAL A 72 -0.36 17.23 4.66
N LYS A 73 -1.58 17.75 4.52
CA LYS A 73 -2.76 17.30 5.29
C LYS A 73 -3.59 16.28 4.53
N THR A 74 -2.96 15.23 4.06
CA THR A 74 -3.64 14.16 3.32
C THR A 74 -3.62 12.88 4.14
N SER A 75 -4.74 12.16 4.21
CA SER A 75 -4.87 10.90 4.93
C SER A 75 -4.95 9.71 3.97
N ILE A 76 -4.26 8.62 4.34
CA ILE A 76 -4.36 7.36 3.58
C ILE A 76 -5.62 6.63 4.00
N ILE A 77 -6.50 6.34 3.04
CA ILE A 77 -7.74 5.62 3.31
C ILE A 77 -7.57 4.11 3.15
N SER A 78 -8.31 3.37 3.98
CA SER A 78 -8.38 1.91 3.90
C SER A 78 -9.33 1.44 2.79
N GLU A 79 -9.19 0.18 2.36
CA GLU A 79 -10.15 -0.49 1.48
C GLU A 79 -11.58 -0.44 2.04
N SER A 80 -11.73 -0.56 3.35
CA SER A 80 -13.05 -0.48 4.01
C SER A 80 -13.69 0.89 3.84
N LYS A 81 -12.90 1.96 3.92
CA LYS A 81 -13.40 3.33 3.71
C LYS A 81 -13.77 3.58 2.25
N LEU A 82 -12.96 3.10 1.31
CA LEU A 82 -13.31 3.14 -0.11
C LEU A 82 -14.58 2.34 -0.39
N THR A 83 -14.71 1.14 0.19
CA THR A 83 -15.94 0.34 0.09
C THR A 83 -17.16 1.10 0.62
N TYR A 84 -17.01 1.82 1.73
CA TYR A 84 -18.09 2.65 2.28
C TYR A 84 -18.51 3.77 1.30
N TYR A 85 -17.57 4.45 0.66
CA TYR A 85 -17.91 5.47 -0.34
C TYR A 85 -18.65 4.88 -1.53
N LEU A 86 -18.20 3.73 -2.03
CA LEU A 86 -18.87 3.00 -3.09
C LEU A 86 -20.28 2.56 -2.70
N MET A 87 -20.47 2.06 -1.48
CA MET A 87 -21.81 1.70 -0.99
C MET A 87 -22.74 2.91 -0.89
N LYS A 88 -22.20 4.06 -0.47
CA LYS A 88 -22.98 5.29 -0.29
C LYS A 88 -23.46 5.89 -1.61
N THR A 89 -22.69 5.73 -2.68
CA THR A 89 -22.99 6.26 -4.02
C THR A 89 -23.60 5.23 -4.96
N ALA A 90 -23.65 3.96 -4.55
CA ALA A 90 -24.08 2.87 -5.42
C ALA A 90 -25.54 2.96 -5.83
N PRO A 91 -25.85 2.78 -7.11
CA PRO A 91 -27.20 2.40 -7.52
C PRO A 91 -27.61 1.08 -6.81
N PRO A 92 -28.90 0.87 -6.52
CA PRO A 92 -29.38 -0.30 -5.78
C PRO A 92 -28.92 -1.65 -6.38
N SER A 93 -28.82 -1.73 -7.70
CA SER A 93 -28.35 -2.91 -8.44
C SER A 93 -26.86 -3.21 -8.23
N LEU A 94 -26.05 -2.19 -7.98
CA LEU A 94 -24.56 -2.28 -7.90
C LEU A 94 -24.05 -2.33 -6.46
N ALA A 95 -24.83 -1.96 -5.46
CA ALA A 95 -24.39 -1.87 -4.06
C ALA A 95 -23.73 -3.16 -3.53
N LYS A 96 -24.23 -4.34 -3.92
CA LYS A 96 -23.68 -5.64 -3.54
C LYS A 96 -22.25 -5.89 -4.07
N PHE A 97 -21.81 -5.15 -5.06
CA PHE A 97 -20.48 -5.29 -5.67
C PHE A 97 -19.44 -4.34 -5.08
N SER A 98 -19.82 -3.41 -4.20
CA SER A 98 -18.97 -2.33 -3.69
C SER A 98 -17.59 -2.81 -3.20
N ARG A 99 -17.54 -3.94 -2.46
CA ARG A 99 -16.26 -4.50 -1.99
C ARG A 99 -15.36 -5.00 -3.13
N ARG A 100 -15.94 -5.67 -4.13
CA ARG A 100 -15.18 -6.14 -5.30
C ARG A 100 -14.70 -4.97 -6.14
N THR A 101 -15.55 -3.95 -6.29
CA THR A 101 -15.22 -2.71 -6.99
C THR A 101 -14.10 -1.95 -6.27
N ALA A 102 -14.11 -1.88 -4.93
CA ALA A 102 -13.01 -1.27 -4.18
C ALA A 102 -11.66 -1.97 -4.47
N ALA A 103 -11.63 -3.30 -4.44
CA ALA A 103 -10.43 -4.06 -4.78
C ALA A 103 -9.98 -3.82 -6.24
N ALA A 104 -10.93 -3.75 -7.19
CA ALA A 104 -10.64 -3.48 -8.59
C ALA A 104 -10.07 -2.07 -8.79
N ILE A 105 -10.63 -1.04 -8.13
CA ILE A 105 -10.12 0.34 -8.20
C ILE A 105 -8.66 0.41 -7.73
N ARG A 106 -8.32 -0.25 -6.64
CA ARG A 106 -6.93 -0.31 -6.16
C ARG A 106 -5.98 -0.86 -7.22
N LEU A 107 -6.37 -1.95 -7.90
CA LEU A 107 -5.58 -2.52 -9.00
C LEU A 107 -5.49 -1.56 -10.20
N ILE A 108 -6.59 -0.90 -10.57
CA ILE A 108 -6.64 0.09 -11.64
C ILE A 108 -5.63 1.22 -11.38
N ILE A 109 -5.61 1.73 -10.16
CA ILE A 109 -4.68 2.80 -9.74
C ILE A 109 -3.23 2.26 -9.71
N ALA A 110 -3.00 1.10 -9.08
CA ALA A 110 -1.67 0.50 -9.00
C ALA A 110 -1.03 0.26 -10.37
N TYR A 111 -1.84 -0.19 -11.35
CA TYR A 111 -1.38 -0.47 -12.71
C TYR A 111 -1.58 0.70 -13.69
N LYS A 112 -2.09 1.85 -13.20
CA LYS A 112 -2.34 3.06 -14.01
C LYS A 112 -3.23 2.79 -15.23
N ILE A 113 -4.25 1.96 -15.06
CA ILE A 113 -5.20 1.64 -16.13
C ILE A 113 -6.18 2.82 -16.25
N PRO A 114 -6.30 3.50 -17.41
CA PRO A 114 -7.29 4.53 -17.59
C PRO A 114 -8.71 3.94 -17.47
N LEU A 115 -9.59 4.60 -16.71
CA LEU A 115 -10.99 4.16 -16.57
C LEU A 115 -11.70 4.06 -17.93
N SER A 116 -11.33 4.91 -18.89
CA SER A 116 -11.86 4.86 -20.26
C SER A 116 -11.51 3.57 -21.03
N GLN A 117 -10.54 2.78 -20.56
CA GLN A 117 -10.21 1.48 -21.18
C GLN A 117 -11.05 0.33 -20.62
N ILE A 118 -11.82 0.58 -19.55
CA ILE A 118 -12.63 -0.44 -18.87
C ILE A 118 -14.00 -0.58 -19.56
N SER A 119 -14.39 0.41 -20.37
CA SER A 119 -15.71 0.57 -20.96
C SER A 119 -15.90 -0.17 -22.29
N HIS A 120 -15.86 -1.51 -22.30
CA HIS A 120 -16.10 -2.25 -23.56
C HIS A 120 -17.04 -3.44 -23.44
N THR A 121 -17.89 -3.52 -22.44
CA THR A 121 -18.92 -4.56 -22.33
C THR A 121 -20.33 -3.99 -22.26
N GLU A 122 -21.25 -4.59 -22.97
CA GLU A 122 -22.58 -4.09 -23.44
C GLU A 122 -23.66 -3.76 -22.38
N ILE A 123 -23.34 -3.53 -21.12
CA ILE A 123 -24.36 -3.31 -20.07
C ILE A 123 -24.07 -2.05 -19.26
N GLU A 124 -24.87 -1.00 -19.45
CA GLU A 124 -24.97 0.21 -18.59
C GLU A 124 -23.62 0.83 -18.15
N GLU A 125 -22.67 0.91 -19.06
CA GLU A 125 -21.27 1.26 -18.83
C GLU A 125 -21.11 2.65 -18.22
N ASP A 126 -21.86 3.61 -18.70
CA ASP A 126 -21.81 5.00 -18.21
C ASP A 126 -22.14 5.03 -16.70
N SER A 127 -23.13 4.25 -16.25
CA SER A 127 -23.53 4.23 -14.85
C SER A 127 -22.49 3.59 -13.92
N PHE A 128 -21.69 2.64 -14.40
CA PHE A 128 -20.63 2.01 -13.59
C PHE A 128 -19.41 2.93 -13.43
N VAL A 129 -18.98 3.55 -14.52
CA VAL A 129 -17.87 4.52 -14.50
C VAL A 129 -18.27 5.76 -13.70
N ASP A 130 -19.48 6.26 -13.90
CA ASP A 130 -20.03 7.39 -13.13
C ASP A 130 -20.13 7.08 -11.64
N TRP A 131 -20.52 5.86 -11.28
CA TRP A 131 -20.53 5.43 -9.90
C TRP A 131 -19.13 5.46 -9.27
N ILE A 132 -18.12 4.94 -9.97
CA ILE A 132 -16.72 4.97 -9.49
C ILE A 132 -16.25 6.42 -9.34
N ASN A 133 -16.47 7.26 -10.35
CA ASN A 133 -16.06 8.66 -10.32
C ASN A 133 -16.72 9.38 -9.13
N HIS A 134 -18.01 9.20 -8.92
CA HIS A 134 -18.73 9.80 -7.81
C HIS A 134 -18.21 9.32 -6.43
N ALA A 135 -17.86 8.03 -6.30
CA ALA A 135 -17.25 7.52 -5.08
C ALA A 135 -15.85 8.13 -4.84
N LEU A 136 -15.06 8.34 -5.90
CA LEU A 136 -13.75 8.98 -5.82
C LEU A 136 -13.86 10.48 -5.53
N GLU A 137 -14.89 11.17 -6.05
CA GLU A 137 -15.18 12.55 -5.71
C GLU A 137 -15.53 12.75 -4.23
N LEU A 138 -16.26 11.81 -3.61
CA LEU A 138 -16.52 11.84 -2.16
C LEU A 138 -15.26 11.77 -1.31
N ARG A 139 -14.22 11.13 -1.81
CA ARG A 139 -12.89 11.10 -1.18
C ARG A 139 -12.29 12.51 -1.07
N GLY A 140 -12.53 13.34 -2.08
CA GLY A 140 -11.94 14.66 -2.19
C GLY A 140 -10.41 14.63 -2.36
N ASN A 141 -9.78 15.80 -2.26
CA ASN A 141 -8.33 15.96 -2.43
C ASN A 141 -7.53 15.74 -1.13
N THR A 142 -8.22 15.46 -0.02
CA THR A 142 -7.60 15.28 1.30
C THR A 142 -7.39 13.81 1.67
N GLU A 143 -7.75 12.91 0.79
CA GLU A 143 -7.62 11.47 1.00
C GLU A 143 -6.99 10.79 -0.22
N ILE A 144 -6.08 9.85 0.03
CA ILE A 144 -5.39 9.08 -1.00
C ILE A 144 -5.47 7.59 -0.71
N LEU A 145 -5.30 6.78 -1.73
CA LEU A 145 -5.10 5.34 -1.61
C LEU A 145 -3.60 5.02 -1.51
N ALA A 146 -3.24 3.96 -0.82
CA ALA A 146 -1.85 3.54 -0.67
C ALA A 146 -1.16 3.32 -2.04
N GLU A 147 -1.92 2.87 -3.03
CA GLU A 147 -1.45 2.64 -4.41
C GLU A 147 -1.06 3.91 -5.17
N GLU A 148 -1.52 5.09 -4.71
CA GLU A 148 -1.17 6.39 -5.30
C GLU A 148 0.19 6.92 -4.78
N ILE A 149 0.64 6.45 -3.60
CA ILE A 149 1.83 6.96 -2.91
C ILE A 149 3.10 6.89 -3.77
N PRO A 150 3.43 5.79 -4.46
CA PRO A 150 4.65 5.72 -5.27
C PRO A 150 4.72 6.80 -6.34
N LEU A 151 3.57 7.19 -6.90
CA LEU A 151 3.50 8.26 -7.89
C LEU A 151 3.72 9.62 -7.25
N LEU A 152 3.05 9.90 -6.12
CA LEU A 152 3.17 11.15 -5.38
C LEU A 152 4.60 11.39 -4.90
N LEU A 153 5.27 10.38 -4.35
CA LEU A 153 6.67 10.49 -3.93
C LEU A 153 7.60 10.73 -5.11
N LYS A 154 7.33 10.09 -6.25
CA LYS A 154 8.08 10.34 -7.48
C LYS A 154 7.93 11.79 -7.94
N GLU A 155 6.72 12.31 -8.01
CA GLU A 155 6.44 13.70 -8.39
C GLU A 155 7.11 14.69 -7.44
N ALA A 156 7.03 14.44 -6.11
CA ALA A 156 7.67 15.26 -5.10
C ALA A 156 9.21 15.28 -5.23
N SER A 157 9.83 14.17 -5.65
CA SER A 157 11.28 14.10 -5.85
C SER A 157 11.79 14.90 -7.06
N TYR A 158 10.91 15.21 -8.00
CA TYR A 158 11.21 16.03 -9.18
C TYR A 158 10.80 17.50 -9.04
N ALA A 159 10.11 17.87 -7.93
CA ALA A 159 9.79 19.27 -7.69
C ALA A 159 11.08 20.06 -7.45
N PRO A 160 11.31 21.20 -8.16
CA PRO A 160 12.47 22.05 -7.91
C PRO A 160 12.40 22.54 -6.46
N LYS A 161 13.53 22.43 -5.76
CA LYS A 161 13.71 22.97 -4.40
C LYS A 161 13.80 24.47 -4.43
#